data_8fb5535a9782b822368e2a2b9a1699d4
#
_entry.id   8fb5535a9782b822368e2a2b9a1699d4
#
_cell.length_a   1.000
_cell.length_b   1.000
_cell.length_c   1.000
_cell.angle_alpha   90.00
_cell.angle_beta   90.00
_cell.angle_gamma   90.00
#
_symmetry.space_group_name_H-M   'P 1'
#
loop_
_entity.id
_entity.type
_entity.pdbx_description
1 polymer ?
#
loop_
_entity_poly.entity_id
_entity_poly.type
_entity_poly.pdbx_seq_one_letter_code
_entity_poly.pdbx_strand_id
1 'polypeptide(L)'
;VETRPTKYITSLRERADIANSNHGDLFISIHVNAMPPIEHHQLIGYKKERVRVGRGKHKRWVTKKIPQYRYWTTPNTSEKGTQTYIWGAHKNEIKELAVRENAPMFEEENYKEKYGEIDVNSPEFIALSLVKTKQFERRSSTLANLVEDQFTQVGRVSGGAHQRQVGIWVLQATAMPSVLVETGFITNPQEEDYLNSEDGQNEIAQCITKAIGNYIVYLQKKQSLPVNGLNTQSPSPDRNNNNPVSKAAAIQAVEEKRQPGK
;
A
#
# COMPACT_ATOMS: atom_id res chain seq x y z
N VAL A 1 8.57 -10.55 18.10
CA VAL A 1 7.25 -10.77 18.73
C VAL A 1 6.25 -11.08 17.65
N GLU A 2 5.51 -12.17 17.81
CA GLU A 2 4.42 -12.55 16.91
C GLU A 2 3.17 -11.76 17.28
N THR A 3 2.57 -11.07 16.29
CA THR A 3 1.39 -10.23 16.51
C THR A 3 0.07 -10.93 16.13
N ARG A 4 0.14 -12.13 15.54
CA ARG A 4 -1.00 -12.99 15.22
C ARG A 4 -0.69 -14.43 15.58
N PRO A 5 -0.79 -14.80 16.88
CA PRO A 5 -0.60 -16.18 17.31
C PRO A 5 -1.70 -17.09 16.74
N THR A 6 -1.35 -18.33 16.41
CA THR A 6 -2.21 -19.31 15.73
C THR A 6 -3.54 -19.60 16.42
N LYS A 7 -3.68 -19.30 17.70
CA LYS A 7 -4.89 -19.58 18.51
C LYS A 7 -5.96 -18.48 18.48
N TYR A 8 -5.60 -17.24 18.14
CA TYR A 8 -6.51 -16.10 18.23
C TYR A 8 -6.37 -15.21 16.98
N ILE A 9 -7.50 -14.82 16.41
CA ILE A 9 -7.55 -13.80 15.37
C ILE A 9 -7.46 -12.46 16.07
N THR A 10 -6.26 -11.85 16.09
CA THR A 10 -6.07 -10.48 16.56
C THR A 10 -6.53 -9.49 15.49
N SER A 11 -7.16 -8.42 15.94
CA SER A 11 -7.52 -7.30 15.05
C SER A 11 -6.28 -6.66 14.43
N LEU A 12 -6.45 -5.94 13.32
CA LEU A 12 -5.33 -5.21 12.69
C LEU A 12 -4.73 -4.17 13.64
N ARG A 13 -5.57 -3.56 14.48
CA ARG A 13 -5.14 -2.61 15.51
C ARG A 13 -4.28 -3.29 16.57
N GLU A 14 -4.75 -4.39 17.12
CA GLU A 14 -3.99 -5.13 18.14
C GLU A 14 -2.63 -5.58 17.62
N ARG A 15 -2.52 -5.99 16.35
CA ARG A 15 -1.23 -6.36 15.72
C ARG A 15 -0.25 -5.18 15.73
N ALA A 16 -0.72 -4.01 15.35
CA ALA A 16 0.11 -2.80 15.37
C ALA A 16 0.45 -2.38 16.81
N ASP A 17 -0.52 -2.44 17.73
CA ASP A 17 -0.33 -2.08 19.13
C ASP A 17 0.68 -3.03 19.81
N ILE A 18 0.62 -4.35 19.54
CA ILE A 18 1.60 -5.32 20.02
C ILE A 18 3.01 -4.95 19.50
N ALA A 19 3.15 -4.67 18.21
CA ALA A 19 4.44 -4.32 17.63
C ALA A 19 5.00 -3.01 18.24
N ASN A 20 4.16 -1.99 18.37
CA ASN A 20 4.53 -0.69 18.92
C ASN A 20 4.88 -0.77 20.41
N SER A 21 4.09 -1.49 21.22
CA SER A 21 4.31 -1.66 22.66
C SER A 21 5.57 -2.47 22.98
N ASN A 22 5.97 -3.36 22.08
CA ASN A 22 7.22 -4.11 22.21
C ASN A 22 8.42 -3.38 21.60
N HIS A 23 8.25 -2.13 21.18
CA HIS A 23 9.31 -1.32 20.56
C HIS A 23 10.02 -2.03 19.41
N GLY A 24 9.22 -2.68 18.52
CA GLY A 24 9.75 -3.43 17.39
C GLY A 24 10.60 -2.57 16.45
N ASP A 25 11.73 -3.09 15.99
CA ASP A 25 12.60 -2.43 15.01
C ASP A 25 12.08 -2.56 13.58
N LEU A 26 11.35 -3.63 13.32
CA LEU A 26 10.75 -3.98 12.02
C LEU A 26 9.38 -4.63 12.22
N PHE A 27 8.47 -4.39 11.30
CA PHE A 27 7.22 -5.13 11.17
C PHE A 27 7.15 -5.83 9.82
N ILE A 28 6.99 -7.15 9.82
CA ILE A 28 6.88 -7.96 8.61
C ILE A 28 5.58 -8.74 8.67
N SER A 29 4.67 -8.43 7.76
CA SER A 29 3.41 -9.17 7.55
C SER A 29 3.62 -10.17 6.41
N ILE A 30 3.39 -11.45 6.68
CA ILE A 30 3.56 -12.54 5.72
C ILE A 30 2.19 -13.01 5.28
N HIS A 31 1.95 -12.94 3.97
CA HIS A 31 0.67 -13.24 3.35
C HIS A 31 0.82 -14.19 2.16
N VAL A 32 -0.31 -14.75 1.76
CA VAL A 32 -0.47 -15.51 0.52
C VAL A 32 -1.51 -14.81 -0.33
N ASN A 33 -1.14 -14.44 -1.53
CA ASN A 33 -1.98 -13.72 -2.47
C ASN A 33 -3.03 -14.66 -3.13
N ALA A 34 -4.08 -14.08 -3.69
CA ALA A 34 -5.08 -14.78 -4.48
C ALA A 34 -5.64 -13.86 -5.56
N MET A 35 -5.90 -14.42 -6.74
CA MET A 35 -6.59 -13.68 -7.81
C MET A 35 -8.11 -13.88 -7.70
N PRO A 36 -8.90 -12.82 -7.94
CA PRO A 36 -10.34 -12.98 -8.04
C PRO A 36 -10.69 -13.90 -9.22
N PRO A 37 -11.78 -14.70 -9.10
CA PRO A 37 -12.23 -15.53 -10.22
C PRO A 37 -12.60 -14.67 -11.44
N ILE A 38 -12.41 -15.24 -12.63
CA ILE A 38 -12.78 -14.60 -13.88
C ILE A 38 -14.29 -14.73 -14.07
N GLU A 39 -14.97 -13.62 -14.20
CA GLU A 39 -16.41 -13.57 -14.46
C GLU A 39 -16.69 -13.71 -15.96
N HIS A 40 -17.62 -14.59 -16.29
CA HIS A 40 -18.09 -14.81 -17.64
C HIS A 40 -19.59 -14.57 -17.73
N HIS A 41 -20.07 -14.13 -18.88
CA HIS A 41 -21.48 -14.05 -19.15
C HIS A 41 -21.78 -14.45 -20.60
N GLN A 42 -22.93 -15.06 -20.79
CA GLN A 42 -23.44 -15.45 -22.11
C GLN A 42 -24.90 -15.03 -22.24
N LEU A 43 -25.24 -14.38 -23.35
CA LEU A 43 -26.62 -14.08 -23.66
C LEU A 43 -27.36 -15.39 -23.97
N ILE A 44 -28.38 -15.72 -23.18
CA ILE A 44 -29.19 -16.95 -23.34
C ILE A 44 -30.56 -16.68 -23.98
N GLY A 45 -30.93 -15.41 -24.16
CA GLY A 45 -32.21 -15.04 -24.78
C GLY A 45 -32.69 -13.67 -24.34
N TYR A 46 -33.96 -13.43 -24.62
CA TYR A 46 -34.63 -12.19 -24.26
C TYR A 46 -35.98 -12.48 -23.59
N LYS A 47 -36.19 -11.86 -22.44
CA LYS A 47 -37.51 -11.80 -21.79
C LYS A 47 -38.27 -10.59 -22.30
N LYS A 48 -39.56 -10.79 -22.67
CA LYS A 48 -40.43 -9.67 -22.98
C LYS A 48 -41.08 -9.16 -21.70
N GLU A 49 -40.89 -7.88 -21.42
CA GLU A 49 -41.46 -7.24 -20.25
C GLU A 49 -42.21 -5.96 -20.62
N ARG A 50 -43.43 -5.78 -20.07
CA ARG A 50 -44.19 -4.55 -20.24
C ARG A 50 -43.71 -3.53 -19.23
N VAL A 51 -43.11 -2.45 -19.71
CA VAL A 51 -42.61 -1.35 -18.88
C VAL A 51 -43.38 -0.07 -19.19
N ARG A 52 -43.61 0.73 -18.18
CA ARG A 52 -44.28 2.02 -18.32
C ARG A 52 -43.26 3.09 -18.62
N VAL A 53 -43.35 3.72 -19.80
CA VAL A 53 -42.43 4.77 -20.25
C VAL A 53 -43.16 6.11 -20.42
N GLY A 54 -42.44 7.24 -20.29
CA GLY A 54 -43.00 8.60 -20.39
C GLY A 54 -43.16 9.29 -19.04
N ARG A 55 -43.43 10.59 -19.07
CA ARG A 55 -43.62 11.45 -17.88
C ARG A 55 -45.05 11.97 -17.82
N GLY A 56 -45.56 12.16 -16.61
CA GLY A 56 -46.88 12.73 -16.36
C GLY A 56 -48.01 12.01 -17.05
N LYS A 57 -48.87 12.74 -17.80
CA LYS A 57 -50.05 12.22 -18.53
C LYS A 57 -49.70 11.43 -19.79
N HIS A 58 -48.45 11.47 -20.23
CA HIS A 58 -47.99 10.76 -21.44
C HIS A 58 -47.35 9.39 -21.14
N LYS A 59 -47.64 8.81 -20.01
CA LYS A 59 -47.20 7.46 -19.65
C LYS A 59 -47.91 6.42 -20.51
N ARG A 60 -47.16 5.59 -21.21
CA ARG A 60 -47.69 4.47 -22.02
C ARG A 60 -46.97 3.18 -21.68
N TRP A 61 -47.62 2.05 -21.87
CA TRP A 61 -47.01 0.73 -21.76
C TRP A 61 -46.31 0.37 -23.08
N VAL A 62 -45.06 -0.03 -23.00
CA VAL A 62 -44.35 -0.60 -24.14
C VAL A 62 -43.75 -1.94 -23.73
N THR A 63 -43.67 -2.87 -24.68
CA THR A 63 -43.00 -4.15 -24.47
C THR A 63 -41.55 -3.97 -24.82
N LYS A 64 -40.67 -4.18 -23.84
CA LYS A 64 -39.21 -4.19 -24.03
C LYS A 64 -38.72 -5.61 -24.03
N LYS A 65 -37.73 -5.90 -24.91
CA LYS A 65 -36.93 -7.12 -24.85
C LYS A 65 -35.76 -6.86 -23.91
N ILE A 66 -35.74 -7.57 -22.77
CA ILE A 66 -34.70 -7.48 -21.76
C ILE A 66 -33.79 -8.68 -21.98
N PRO A 67 -32.45 -8.46 -22.24
CA PRO A 67 -31.55 -9.56 -22.42
C PRO A 67 -31.44 -10.38 -21.13
N GLN A 68 -31.38 -11.68 -21.27
CA GLN A 68 -31.17 -12.63 -20.18
C GLN A 68 -29.77 -13.21 -20.37
N TYR A 69 -28.95 -13.13 -19.32
CA TYR A 69 -27.59 -13.65 -19.34
C TYR A 69 -27.48 -14.80 -18.35
N ARG A 70 -26.70 -15.79 -18.74
CA ARG A 70 -26.16 -16.80 -17.85
C ARG A 70 -24.78 -16.28 -17.39
N TYR A 71 -24.56 -16.28 -16.09
CA TYR A 71 -23.31 -15.90 -15.47
C TYR A 71 -22.63 -17.13 -14.86
N TRP A 72 -21.31 -17.20 -14.99
CA TRP A 72 -20.51 -18.20 -14.30
C TRP A 72 -19.10 -17.63 -14.06
N THR A 73 -18.35 -18.25 -13.16
CA THR A 73 -16.97 -17.89 -12.87
C THR A 73 -16.05 -19.05 -13.14
N THR A 74 -14.80 -18.75 -13.50
CA THR A 74 -13.70 -19.73 -13.57
C THR A 74 -12.55 -19.27 -12.68
N PRO A 75 -11.77 -20.19 -12.09
CA PRO A 75 -10.57 -19.83 -11.34
C PRO A 75 -9.61 -19.01 -12.20
N ASN A 76 -9.02 -17.97 -11.60
CA ASN A 76 -7.94 -17.23 -12.24
C ASN A 76 -6.60 -17.75 -11.71
N THR A 77 -5.91 -18.52 -12.52
CA THR A 77 -4.67 -19.23 -12.17
C THR A 77 -3.44 -18.67 -12.86
N SER A 78 -3.55 -17.48 -13.48
CA SER A 78 -2.50 -16.92 -14.33
C SER A 78 -1.32 -16.36 -13.56
N GLU A 79 -1.59 -15.79 -12.38
CA GLU A 79 -0.58 -15.10 -11.59
C GLU A 79 0.26 -16.06 -10.74
N LYS A 80 1.53 -15.70 -10.56
CA LYS A 80 2.50 -16.46 -9.76
C LYS A 80 3.62 -15.55 -9.27
N GLY A 81 4.35 -16.03 -8.25
CA GLY A 81 5.53 -15.35 -7.72
C GLY A 81 5.23 -14.47 -6.52
N THR A 82 6.20 -13.65 -6.14
CA THR A 82 6.18 -12.85 -4.90
C THR A 82 6.00 -11.37 -5.19
N GLN A 83 5.48 -10.65 -4.22
CA GLN A 83 5.36 -9.19 -4.25
C GLN A 83 5.51 -8.65 -2.84
N THR A 84 6.31 -7.62 -2.64
CA THR A 84 6.43 -6.99 -1.31
C THR A 84 5.89 -5.58 -1.34
N TYR A 85 4.98 -5.30 -0.42
CA TYR A 85 4.29 -4.02 -0.33
C TYR A 85 4.79 -3.20 0.85
N ILE A 86 4.96 -1.90 0.62
CA ILE A 86 5.19 -0.90 1.65
C ILE A 86 4.05 0.10 1.67
N TRP A 87 3.80 0.70 2.84
CA TRP A 87 2.87 1.80 2.91
C TRP A 87 3.45 3.06 2.28
N GLY A 88 2.66 3.78 1.49
CA GLY A 88 3.11 4.99 0.84
C GLY A 88 1.98 5.90 0.38
N ALA A 89 2.25 7.19 0.27
CA ALA A 89 1.23 8.22 0.04
C ALA A 89 0.85 8.46 -1.43
N HIS A 90 1.31 7.69 -2.41
CA HIS A 90 1.05 7.97 -3.82
C HIS A 90 0.56 6.78 -4.67
N LYS A 91 -0.60 7.01 -5.31
CA LYS A 91 -1.26 6.37 -6.47
C LYS A 91 -2.14 5.14 -6.28
N ASN A 92 -3.30 5.27 -6.93
CA ASN A 92 -4.53 4.47 -6.89
C ASN A 92 -4.47 3.06 -7.51
N GLU A 93 -3.35 2.40 -7.63
CA GLU A 93 -3.28 1.24 -8.53
C GLU A 93 -3.75 -0.10 -7.96
N ILE A 94 -3.97 -0.23 -6.63
CA ILE A 94 -4.40 -1.54 -6.12
C ILE A 94 -5.45 -1.39 -5.00
N LYS A 95 -6.55 -0.72 -5.32
CA LYS A 95 -7.68 -0.53 -4.40
C LYS A 95 -8.29 -1.86 -3.95
N GLU A 96 -8.37 -2.83 -4.84
CA GLU A 96 -8.99 -4.14 -4.57
C GLU A 96 -8.22 -4.97 -3.54
N LEU A 97 -6.88 -5.01 -3.64
CA LEU A 97 -6.07 -5.74 -2.67
C LEU A 97 -6.10 -5.04 -1.30
N ALA A 98 -6.11 -3.71 -1.32
CA ALA A 98 -6.25 -2.91 -0.11
C ALA A 98 -7.58 -3.19 0.62
N VAL A 99 -8.68 -3.30 -0.12
CA VAL A 99 -9.98 -3.68 0.44
C VAL A 99 -9.91 -5.09 1.02
N ARG A 100 -9.30 -6.05 0.32
CA ARG A 100 -9.18 -7.42 0.79
C ARG A 100 -8.33 -7.53 2.07
N GLU A 101 -7.19 -6.87 2.13
CA GLU A 101 -6.29 -6.92 3.29
C GLU A 101 -6.88 -6.25 4.53
N ASN A 102 -7.80 -5.32 4.35
CA ASN A 102 -8.53 -4.68 5.44
C ASN A 102 -9.92 -5.30 5.68
N ALA A 103 -10.36 -6.29 4.90
CA ALA A 103 -11.63 -6.96 5.09
C ALA A 103 -11.84 -7.43 6.54
N PRO A 104 -10.85 -8.05 7.23
CA PRO A 104 -11.01 -8.44 8.63
C PRO A 104 -11.34 -7.28 9.58
N MET A 105 -10.90 -6.06 9.27
CA MET A 105 -11.22 -4.87 10.06
C MET A 105 -12.72 -4.53 10.00
N PHE A 106 -13.35 -4.69 8.83
CA PHE A 106 -14.78 -4.41 8.65
C PHE A 106 -15.68 -5.50 9.24
N GLU A 107 -15.12 -6.70 9.47
CA GLU A 107 -15.81 -7.81 10.12
C GLU A 107 -15.74 -7.73 11.66
N GLU A 108 -14.92 -6.84 12.22
CA GLU A 108 -14.83 -6.65 13.66
C GLU A 108 -16.07 -5.97 14.23
N GLU A 109 -16.57 -6.49 15.35
CA GLU A 109 -17.60 -5.84 16.15
C GLU A 109 -17.12 -4.44 16.56
N ASN A 110 -17.93 -3.40 16.30
CA ASN A 110 -17.63 -2.00 16.64
C ASN A 110 -16.39 -1.44 15.91
N TYR A 111 -16.14 -1.88 14.65
CA TYR A 111 -14.98 -1.41 13.88
C TYR A 111 -14.93 0.13 13.78
N LYS A 112 -16.08 0.84 13.69
CA LYS A 112 -16.16 2.30 13.63
C LYS A 112 -15.69 2.97 14.93
N GLU A 113 -15.94 2.34 16.08
CA GLU A 113 -15.47 2.83 17.37
C GLU A 113 -13.97 2.60 17.57
N LYS A 114 -13.45 1.48 17.06
CA LYS A 114 -12.04 1.11 17.17
C LYS A 114 -11.15 1.90 16.22
N TYR A 115 -11.60 2.11 14.99
CA TYR A 115 -10.81 2.69 13.91
C TYR A 115 -11.28 4.08 13.49
N GLY A 116 -12.42 4.56 14.01
CA GLY A 116 -13.07 5.82 13.63
C GLY A 116 -13.72 5.76 12.24
N GLU A 117 -14.41 6.81 11.87
CA GLU A 117 -14.77 7.05 10.48
C GLU A 117 -13.51 7.48 9.72
N ILE A 118 -12.80 6.50 9.19
CA ILE A 118 -11.58 6.76 8.41
C ILE A 118 -12.01 7.23 7.02
N ASP A 119 -12.12 8.54 6.84
CA ASP A 119 -12.14 9.10 5.50
C ASP A 119 -10.71 9.16 4.96
N VAL A 120 -10.35 8.12 4.20
CA VAL A 120 -9.04 7.99 3.54
C VAL A 120 -8.74 9.11 2.55
N ASN A 121 -9.74 9.94 2.21
CA ASN A 121 -9.60 11.09 1.32
C ASN A 121 -9.52 12.40 2.09
N SER A 122 -9.64 12.40 3.42
CA SER A 122 -9.56 13.64 4.21
C SER A 122 -8.16 14.24 4.11
N PRO A 123 -8.03 15.59 4.00
CA PRO A 123 -6.75 16.28 3.98
C PRO A 123 -5.89 15.99 5.20
N GLU A 124 -6.51 15.82 6.37
CA GLU A 124 -5.85 15.52 7.64
C GLU A 124 -5.23 14.13 7.63
N PHE A 125 -5.97 13.13 7.14
CA PHE A 125 -5.47 11.76 7.00
C PHE A 125 -4.29 11.72 6.01
N ILE A 126 -4.41 12.39 4.87
CA ILE A 126 -3.35 12.49 3.86
C ILE A 126 -2.11 13.17 4.44
N ALA A 127 -2.27 14.29 5.16
CA ALA A 127 -1.15 15.02 5.75
C ALA A 127 -0.43 14.19 6.83
N LEU A 128 -1.16 13.56 7.74
CA LEU A 128 -0.60 12.67 8.77
C LEU A 128 0.10 11.47 8.14
N SER A 129 -0.51 10.91 7.10
CA SER A 129 0.02 9.81 6.33
C SER A 129 1.36 10.17 5.68
N LEU A 130 1.45 11.35 5.07
CA LEU A 130 2.69 11.86 4.44
C LEU A 130 3.84 12.00 5.44
N VAL A 131 3.57 12.50 6.65
CA VAL A 131 4.60 12.67 7.70
C VAL A 131 5.15 11.30 8.13
N LYS A 132 4.28 10.34 8.44
CA LYS A 132 4.68 8.97 8.82
C LYS A 132 5.40 8.25 7.68
N THR A 133 4.91 8.40 6.45
CA THR A 133 5.52 7.78 5.25
C THR A 133 6.96 8.21 5.10
N LYS A 134 7.25 9.51 5.16
CA LYS A 134 8.61 10.02 5.00
C LYS A 134 9.58 9.48 6.03
N GLN A 135 9.12 9.22 7.25
CA GLN A 135 9.96 8.74 8.34
C GLN A 135 10.45 7.31 8.09
N PHE A 136 9.59 6.40 7.65
CA PHE A 136 9.92 4.98 7.54
C PHE A 136 9.99 4.47 6.10
N GLU A 137 9.47 5.22 5.12
CA GLU A 137 9.36 4.83 3.72
C GLU A 137 10.69 4.30 3.14
N ARG A 138 11.75 5.09 3.30
CA ARG A 138 13.07 4.71 2.78
C ARG A 138 13.60 3.41 3.37
N ARG A 139 13.35 3.19 4.66
CA ARG A 139 13.79 1.99 5.36
C ARG A 139 12.94 0.78 4.97
N SER A 140 11.62 0.96 4.88
CA SER A 140 10.69 -0.06 4.39
C SER A 140 10.98 -0.46 2.95
N SER A 141 11.23 0.52 2.07
CA SER A 141 11.60 0.26 0.67
C SER A 141 12.90 -0.53 0.54
N THR A 142 13.90 -0.20 1.35
CA THR A 142 15.16 -0.98 1.37
C THR A 142 14.90 -2.43 1.78
N LEU A 143 14.13 -2.65 2.85
CA LEU A 143 13.79 -4.00 3.30
C LEU A 143 12.98 -4.77 2.24
N ALA A 144 11.98 -4.14 1.63
CA ALA A 144 11.16 -4.75 0.60
C ALA A 144 11.98 -5.22 -0.61
N ASN A 145 12.90 -4.39 -1.09
CA ASN A 145 13.80 -4.78 -2.17
C ASN A 145 14.71 -5.94 -1.78
N LEU A 146 15.27 -5.93 -0.56
CA LEU A 146 16.11 -7.03 -0.08
C LEU A 146 15.33 -8.35 0.04
N VAL A 147 14.04 -8.30 0.35
CA VAL A 147 13.16 -9.49 0.37
C VAL A 147 12.98 -10.03 -1.05
N GLU A 148 12.61 -9.17 -2.01
CA GLU A 148 12.40 -9.56 -3.41
C GLU A 148 13.71 -10.04 -4.07
N ASP A 149 14.85 -9.45 -3.73
CA ASP A 149 16.17 -9.93 -4.16
C ASP A 149 16.44 -11.36 -3.69
N GLN A 150 16.07 -11.72 -2.46
CA GLN A 150 16.25 -13.08 -1.96
C GLN A 150 15.34 -14.08 -2.68
N PHE A 151 14.09 -13.73 -2.95
CA PHE A 151 13.20 -14.59 -3.75
C PHE A 151 13.71 -14.78 -5.17
N THR A 152 14.25 -13.74 -5.78
CA THR A 152 14.88 -13.83 -7.12
C THR A 152 16.08 -14.78 -7.11
N GLN A 153 16.92 -14.74 -6.06
CA GLN A 153 18.10 -15.59 -5.94
C GLN A 153 17.80 -17.09 -5.86
N VAL A 154 16.63 -17.47 -5.32
CA VAL A 154 16.17 -18.87 -5.30
C VAL A 154 15.33 -19.25 -6.53
N GLY A 155 15.26 -18.37 -7.54
CA GLY A 155 14.57 -18.63 -8.80
C GLY A 155 13.06 -18.37 -8.78
N ARG A 156 12.53 -17.75 -7.73
CA ARG A 156 11.12 -17.33 -7.69
C ARG A 156 10.89 -16.15 -8.64
N VAL A 157 9.73 -16.12 -9.26
CA VAL A 157 9.29 -14.94 -10.01
C VAL A 157 9.02 -13.81 -9.02
N SER A 158 9.75 -12.72 -9.12
CA SER A 158 9.53 -11.54 -8.29
C SER A 158 8.70 -10.50 -9.06
N GLY A 159 7.59 -10.09 -8.49
CA GLY A 159 6.83 -8.93 -8.95
C GLY A 159 7.42 -7.61 -8.47
N GLY A 160 8.40 -7.65 -7.55
CA GLY A 160 9.11 -6.48 -7.03
C GLY A 160 8.47 -5.84 -5.81
N ALA A 161 9.09 -4.75 -5.36
CA ALA A 161 8.61 -3.95 -4.24
C ALA A 161 7.65 -2.86 -4.73
N HIS A 162 6.47 -2.79 -4.13
CA HIS A 162 5.40 -1.87 -4.49
C HIS A 162 5.02 -0.95 -3.35
N GLN A 163 4.76 0.30 -3.68
CA GLN A 163 4.23 1.26 -2.73
C GLN A 163 2.71 1.36 -2.88
N ARG A 164 1.99 1.32 -1.75
CA ARG A 164 0.54 1.51 -1.70
C ARG A 164 0.14 2.71 -0.89
N GLN A 165 -0.86 3.45 -1.40
CA GLN A 165 -1.43 4.61 -0.70
C GLN A 165 -2.55 4.25 0.25
N VAL A 166 -3.37 3.30 -0.15
CA VAL A 166 -4.62 2.98 0.55
C VAL A 166 -4.56 1.53 0.96
N GLY A 167 -4.83 1.31 2.25
CA GLY A 167 -5.43 0.08 2.65
C GLY A 167 -4.58 -0.98 3.29
N ILE A 168 -3.30 -0.79 3.58
CA ILE A 168 -2.65 -1.67 4.55
C ILE A 168 -2.58 -0.94 5.89
N TRP A 169 -3.72 -0.91 6.57
CA TRP A 169 -3.85 -0.18 7.83
C TRP A 169 -2.82 -0.61 8.86
N VAL A 170 -2.51 -1.90 8.95
CA VAL A 170 -1.52 -2.42 9.89
C VAL A 170 -0.13 -1.82 9.64
N LEU A 171 0.29 -1.66 8.38
CA LEU A 171 1.58 -1.03 8.07
C LEU A 171 1.57 0.47 8.36
N GLN A 172 0.41 1.11 8.20
CA GLN A 172 0.25 2.52 8.53
C GLN A 172 0.29 2.78 10.03
N ALA A 173 -0.26 1.87 10.84
CA ALA A 173 -0.39 2.02 12.28
C ALA A 173 0.89 1.68 13.05
N THR A 174 1.83 0.99 12.43
CA THR A 174 3.13 0.68 13.07
C THR A 174 4.05 1.89 13.11
N ALA A 175 4.76 2.05 14.21
CA ALA A 175 5.73 3.13 14.44
C ALA A 175 7.18 2.70 14.09
N MET A 176 7.33 1.85 13.07
CA MET A 176 8.61 1.28 12.63
C MET A 176 8.57 1.02 11.12
N PRO A 177 9.73 0.78 10.45
CA PRO A 177 9.74 0.29 9.09
C PRO A 177 8.93 -1.00 8.96
N SER A 178 8.04 -1.05 7.97
CA SER A 178 7.05 -2.11 7.85
C SER A 178 6.85 -2.54 6.40
N VAL A 179 6.70 -3.84 6.18
CA VAL A 179 6.45 -4.46 4.88
C VAL A 179 5.37 -5.53 4.98
N LEU A 180 4.66 -5.75 3.87
CA LEU A 180 3.79 -6.90 3.67
C LEU A 180 4.34 -7.72 2.50
N VAL A 181 4.67 -8.97 2.76
CA VAL A 181 5.26 -9.90 1.81
C VAL A 181 4.19 -10.88 1.33
N GLU A 182 3.82 -10.80 0.06
CA GLU A 182 3.00 -11.80 -0.63
C GLU A 182 3.93 -12.88 -1.16
N THR A 183 3.86 -14.06 -0.55
CA THR A 183 4.82 -15.15 -0.80
C THR A 183 4.49 -16.00 -2.02
N GLY A 184 3.32 -15.83 -2.60
CA GLY A 184 2.85 -16.55 -3.78
C GLY A 184 1.35 -16.39 -3.96
N PHE A 185 0.79 -17.00 -5.01
CA PHE A 185 -0.63 -16.95 -5.36
C PHE A 185 -1.30 -18.30 -5.13
N ILE A 186 -2.12 -18.45 -4.08
CA ILE A 186 -2.81 -19.71 -3.75
C ILE A 186 -3.79 -20.17 -4.84
N THR A 187 -4.20 -19.27 -5.72
CA THR A 187 -5.09 -19.59 -6.85
C THR A 187 -4.37 -20.25 -8.02
N ASN A 188 -3.03 -20.24 -8.03
CA ASN A 188 -2.22 -20.96 -9.01
C ASN A 188 -1.84 -22.35 -8.45
N PRO A 189 -2.20 -23.46 -9.10
CA PRO A 189 -1.97 -24.80 -8.56
C PRO A 189 -0.48 -25.10 -8.26
N GLN A 190 0.44 -24.62 -9.10
CA GLN A 190 1.88 -24.83 -8.87
C GLN A 190 2.38 -24.04 -7.63
N GLU A 191 1.86 -22.83 -7.45
CA GLU A 191 2.15 -22.02 -6.27
C GLU A 191 1.50 -22.62 -5.02
N GLU A 192 0.27 -23.13 -5.13
CA GLU A 192 -0.42 -23.80 -4.04
C GLU A 192 0.37 -25.00 -3.53
N ASP A 193 0.84 -25.86 -4.45
CA ASP A 193 1.67 -27.01 -4.11
C ASP A 193 2.96 -26.59 -3.41
N TYR A 194 3.64 -25.55 -3.92
CA TYR A 194 4.86 -25.00 -3.33
C TYR A 194 4.61 -24.40 -1.94
N LEU A 195 3.56 -23.58 -1.79
CA LEU A 195 3.22 -22.91 -0.52
C LEU A 195 2.80 -23.90 0.58
N ASN A 196 2.25 -25.06 0.20
CA ASN A 196 1.86 -26.12 1.13
C ASN A 196 2.99 -27.13 1.40
N SER A 197 4.09 -27.09 0.66
CA SER A 197 5.22 -27.98 0.89
C SER A 197 6.12 -27.49 2.02
N GLU A 198 6.71 -28.42 2.77
CA GLU A 198 7.69 -28.10 3.83
C GLU A 198 8.93 -27.38 3.24
N ASP A 199 9.41 -27.85 2.09
CA ASP A 199 10.56 -27.25 1.39
C ASP A 199 10.26 -25.81 0.98
N GLY A 200 9.09 -25.55 0.39
CA GLY A 200 8.69 -24.22 -0.02
C GLY A 200 8.56 -23.26 1.17
N GLN A 201 7.94 -23.70 2.27
CA GLN A 201 7.81 -22.92 3.50
C GLN A 201 9.18 -22.60 4.11
N ASN A 202 10.10 -23.58 4.15
CA ASN A 202 11.46 -23.38 4.62
C ASN A 202 12.25 -22.44 3.74
N GLU A 203 12.11 -22.53 2.41
CA GLU A 203 12.77 -21.63 1.47
C GLU A 203 12.27 -20.19 1.64
N ILE A 204 10.95 -19.98 1.75
CA ILE A 204 10.35 -18.66 2.04
C ILE A 204 10.90 -18.08 3.34
N ALA A 205 10.90 -18.88 4.43
CA ALA A 205 11.41 -18.46 5.73
C ALA A 205 12.90 -18.07 5.66
N GLN A 206 13.72 -18.84 4.93
CA GLN A 206 15.13 -18.53 4.70
C GLN A 206 15.34 -17.25 3.91
N CYS A 207 14.54 -17.01 2.85
CA CYS A 207 14.61 -15.79 2.06
C CYS A 207 14.35 -14.56 2.93
N ILE A 208 13.26 -14.58 3.71
CA ILE A 208 12.91 -13.47 4.60
C ILE A 208 14.00 -13.26 5.68
N THR A 209 14.50 -14.34 6.28
CA THR A 209 15.56 -14.28 7.31
C THR A 209 16.86 -13.68 6.75
N LYS A 210 17.28 -14.11 5.56
CA LYS A 210 18.47 -13.55 4.88
C LYS A 210 18.27 -12.07 4.53
N ALA A 211 17.08 -11.69 4.08
CA ALA A 211 16.74 -10.29 3.80
C ALA A 211 16.87 -9.42 5.06
N ILE A 212 16.39 -9.91 6.21
CA ILE A 212 16.56 -9.22 7.50
C ILE A 212 18.04 -9.08 7.85
N GLY A 213 18.82 -10.13 7.70
CA GLY A 213 20.28 -10.09 7.94
C GLY A 213 20.98 -9.06 7.06
N ASN A 214 20.66 -9.03 5.77
CA ASN A 214 21.19 -8.04 4.84
C ASN A 214 20.76 -6.61 5.19
N TYR A 215 19.53 -6.45 5.67
CA TYR A 215 19.03 -5.15 6.13
C TYR A 215 19.78 -4.65 7.37
N ILE A 216 20.08 -5.51 8.35
CA ILE A 216 20.90 -5.16 9.51
C ILE A 216 22.29 -4.69 9.08
N VAL A 217 22.95 -5.42 8.19
CA VAL A 217 24.24 -5.03 7.62
C VAL A 217 24.17 -3.68 6.91
N TYR A 218 23.11 -3.44 6.15
CA TYR A 218 22.88 -2.14 5.50
C TYR A 218 22.77 -1.00 6.51
N LEU A 219 22.05 -1.18 7.63
CA LEU A 219 21.92 -0.17 8.67
C LEU A 219 23.26 0.12 9.36
N GLN A 220 24.03 -0.91 9.69
CA GLN A 220 25.36 -0.78 10.31
C GLN A 220 26.32 0.00 9.41
N LYS A 221 26.36 -0.31 8.11
CA LYS A 221 27.17 0.44 7.15
C LYS A 221 26.80 1.92 7.07
N LYS A 222 25.49 2.25 7.19
CA LYS A 222 25.05 3.64 7.21
C LYS A 222 25.45 4.39 8.49
N GLN A 223 25.49 3.72 9.62
CA GLN A 223 25.93 4.34 10.88
C GLN A 223 27.43 4.55 10.93
N SER A 224 28.21 3.70 10.25
CA SER A 224 29.69 3.80 10.21
C SER A 224 30.23 4.79 9.17
N LEU A 225 29.39 5.33 8.29
CA LEU A 225 29.80 6.39 7.37
C LEU A 225 29.94 7.70 8.16
N PRO A 226 31.13 8.36 8.15
CA PRO A 226 31.31 9.65 8.80
C PRO A 226 30.31 10.63 8.17
N VAL A 227 29.65 11.43 9.00
CA VAL A 227 28.81 12.55 8.57
C VAL A 227 29.75 13.65 8.04
N ASN A 228 30.35 13.41 6.87
CA ASN A 228 31.14 14.42 6.19
C ASN A 228 30.19 15.41 5.53
N GLY A 229 30.14 16.62 6.07
CA GLY A 229 29.72 17.83 5.39
C GLY A 229 28.31 18.34 5.66
N LEU A 230 27.88 18.42 6.91
CA LEU A 230 27.08 19.56 7.30
C LEU A 230 28.06 20.57 7.93
N ASN A 231 28.63 21.41 7.09
CA ASN A 231 29.34 22.62 7.51
C ASN A 231 28.28 23.53 8.13
N THR A 232 28.01 23.35 9.44
CA THR A 232 27.25 24.31 10.26
C THR A 232 28.16 25.48 10.59
N GLN A 233 28.66 26.18 9.60
CA GLN A 233 28.97 27.59 9.75
C GLN A 233 27.68 28.35 9.50
N SER A 234 26.93 28.55 10.57
CA SER A 234 25.99 29.67 10.62
C SER A 234 26.80 30.94 10.31
N PRO A 235 26.47 31.71 9.29
CA PRO A 235 27.10 33.02 9.12
C PRO A 235 26.70 33.85 10.35
N SER A 236 27.69 34.25 11.12
CA SER A 236 27.55 35.27 12.15
C SER A 236 26.90 36.51 11.50
N PRO A 237 25.92 37.15 12.13
CA PRO A 237 25.36 38.38 11.58
C PRO A 237 26.42 39.46 11.65
N ASP A 238 27.04 39.76 10.52
CA ASP A 238 27.91 40.95 10.39
C ASP A 238 27.06 42.21 10.57
N ARG A 239 27.24 42.82 11.72
CA ARG A 239 26.73 44.16 12.03
C ARG A 239 27.67 45.15 11.35
N ASN A 240 27.42 45.43 10.06
CA ASN A 240 27.73 46.72 9.43
C ASN A 240 27.66 46.58 7.90
N ASN A 241 26.52 46.84 7.33
CA ASN A 241 26.46 47.39 6.02
C ASN A 241 25.11 48.12 5.80
N ASN A 242 25.10 49.38 6.24
CA ASN A 242 24.09 50.35 5.85
C ASN A 242 24.39 50.78 4.41
N ASN A 243 23.90 50.06 3.41
CA ASN A 243 23.93 50.53 2.00
C ASN A 243 22.49 50.52 1.47
N PRO A 244 21.91 51.68 1.15
CA PRO A 244 20.51 51.83 0.78
C PRO A 244 20.18 51.40 -0.65
N VAL A 245 21.13 50.86 -1.43
CA VAL A 245 20.95 50.57 -2.86
C VAL A 245 20.34 49.23 -3.16
N SER A 246 20.24 48.32 -2.19
CA SER A 246 19.75 46.93 -2.46
C SER A 246 18.23 46.76 -2.31
N LYS A 247 17.48 47.76 -1.85
CA LYS A 247 16.02 47.68 -1.70
C LYS A 247 15.23 48.01 -2.99
N ALA A 248 15.82 48.73 -3.92
CA ALA A 248 15.13 49.12 -5.17
C ALA A 248 15.09 48.00 -6.22
N ALA A 249 16.11 47.13 -6.27
CA ALA A 249 16.19 46.06 -7.25
C ALA A 249 15.24 44.85 -6.95
N ALA A 250 14.88 44.67 -5.68
CA ALA A 250 13.96 43.57 -5.29
C ALA A 250 12.48 43.87 -5.56
N ILE A 251 12.12 45.11 -5.69
CA ILE A 251 10.72 45.53 -5.96
C ILE A 251 10.42 45.48 -7.46
N GLN A 252 11.37 45.75 -8.33
CA GLN A 252 11.17 45.70 -9.80
C GLN A 252 11.01 44.26 -10.32
N ALA A 253 11.63 43.26 -9.70
CA ALA A 253 11.53 41.86 -10.12
C ALA A 253 10.18 41.20 -9.79
N VAL A 254 9.36 41.78 -8.91
CA VAL A 254 8.04 41.29 -8.54
C VAL A 254 6.93 41.90 -9.38
N GLU A 255 7.11 43.08 -9.93
CA GLU A 255 6.12 43.77 -10.80
C GLU A 255 6.13 43.28 -12.24
N GLU A 256 7.27 42.81 -12.75
CA GLU A 256 7.36 42.32 -14.15
C GLU A 256 6.68 40.97 -14.39
N LYS A 257 6.30 40.22 -13.31
CA LYS A 257 5.58 38.92 -13.38
C LYS A 257 4.06 39.03 -13.29
N ARG A 258 3.48 40.24 -13.31
CA ARG A 258 2.03 40.46 -13.18
C ARG A 258 1.39 41.15 -14.37
N GLN A 259 1.87 40.97 -15.60
CA GLN A 259 1.12 41.38 -16.77
C GLN A 259 0.49 40.19 -17.48
N PRO A 260 -0.85 40.16 -17.67
CA PRO A 260 -1.52 39.09 -18.41
C PRO A 260 -1.26 39.30 -19.89
N GLY A 261 -0.77 38.25 -20.56
CA GLY A 261 -0.61 38.22 -22.00
C GLY A 261 -1.96 38.41 -22.71
N LYS A 262 -1.94 39.24 -23.70
CA LYS A 262 -3.00 39.40 -24.71
C LYS A 262 -3.02 38.20 -25.65
#